data_0797f56de04c5756db4e3ba1f00d4ab7
#
_entry.id   0797f56de04c5756db4e3ba1f00d4ab7
#
_cell.length_a   1.000
_cell.length_b   1.000
_cell.length_c   1.000
_cell.angle_alpha   90.00
_cell.angle_beta   90.00
_cell.angle_gamma   90.00
#
_symmetry.space_group_name_H-M   'P 1'
#
loop_
_entity.id
_entity.type
_entity.pdbx_description
1 polymer ?
#
loop_
_entity_poly.entity_id
_entity_poly.type
_entity_poly.pdbx_seq_one_letter_code
_entity_poly.pdbx_strand_id
1 'polypeptide(L)'
;LCSLRKLLMKTPWLNKPRNSITAKLPYAYMINPENSMEAIPNPEMVRWVEEALDYLDQGHSTRKVAEWITLKSGKKISHQGIRNIWTSLRPKSKRIKKLNKNVRASRPTTHEGKKLAAVKRKRSDAKRVLTMTEKKLSKLVGLDEAPQTLSETLDFNAIEQQFKDREVLFAPNPGPQTEFLAASEREVLFGGAAGGGKSMGLLADPMRYFGIPAFSGLLVRRTNDELRELVWASRELYPKAYPGAQWQEKKSQWTFPSGARLWMSYLERDDDVMRYQGQSFSYIAVDELTQYSTPFAWNYLRSRLRSTDPTLPLHLRATSNPGSSGHGWVKKMFIDPAPAGQAFPATDIDTGKPLVYPEGHKKAGEALFYRRFIPSKLSDNPYLYDEGTYEANLLSLPETQRRQLLEGDWSIAEGAAFSEFRIHQHTCAPFEIPPEWRRFRSCDYGYSSFSAVHWYAIDPNFGTLYVYRELYLSKHTGRDLAKAVKQAEETDRVPYGILDSSCWHNRGQIGPSIAEEMIAEGTRWRPSDRSAGARVAGKNRMHELLKIDEVTETPGIVFFNTCRQIIADLPVIPSDPKGGDDIDQRYASDHTYDSLRYGIMSRIQAASPFDLQNRMGQNSYRPADTTFGY
;
A
#
# COMPACT_ATOMS: atom_id res chain seq x y z
N LEU A 1 -29.50 2.32 39.91
CA LEU A 1 -28.92 1.34 40.88
C LEU A 1 -29.96 0.40 41.48
N CYS A 2 -31.21 0.84 41.73
CA CYS A 2 -32.26 -0.02 42.31
C CYS A 2 -32.89 -1.00 41.32
N SER A 3 -32.92 -0.66 40.04
CA SER A 3 -33.44 -1.58 38.97
C SER A 3 -32.44 -2.66 38.59
N LEU A 4 -31.14 -2.39 38.65
CA LEU A 4 -30.07 -3.38 38.41
C LEU A 4 -30.02 -4.46 39.51
N ARG A 5 -30.23 -4.11 40.79
CA ARG A 5 -30.30 -5.10 41.86
C ARG A 5 -31.49 -6.07 41.71
N LYS A 6 -32.63 -5.59 41.19
CA LYS A 6 -33.79 -6.45 40.91
C LYS A 6 -33.58 -7.35 39.66
N LEU A 7 -32.75 -6.93 38.70
CA LEU A 7 -32.35 -7.75 37.56
C LEU A 7 -31.35 -8.82 37.98
N LEU A 8 -30.41 -8.50 38.83
CA LEU A 8 -29.40 -9.43 39.38
C LEU A 8 -30.03 -10.55 40.21
N MET A 9 -31.17 -10.33 40.88
CA MET A 9 -31.88 -11.35 41.62
C MET A 9 -32.70 -12.32 40.74
N LYS A 10 -32.85 -12.05 39.42
CA LYS A 10 -33.52 -12.94 38.48
C LYS A 10 -32.58 -13.57 37.45
N THR A 11 -31.29 -13.40 37.59
CA THR A 11 -30.28 -13.85 36.64
C THR A 11 -29.60 -15.14 37.11
N PRO A 12 -29.07 -15.96 36.19
CA PRO A 12 -28.38 -17.21 36.49
C PRO A 12 -27.00 -17.03 37.16
N TRP A 13 -26.70 -15.90 37.72
CA TRP A 13 -25.50 -15.61 38.51
C TRP A 13 -25.68 -16.14 39.94
N LEU A 14 -26.04 -17.42 40.06
CA LEU A 14 -26.09 -18.11 41.34
C LEU A 14 -24.75 -18.81 41.60
N ASN A 15 -24.41 -18.99 42.88
CA ASN A 15 -23.31 -19.85 43.25
C ASN A 15 -23.45 -21.23 42.64
N LYS A 16 -22.38 -21.78 42.11
CA LYS A 16 -22.38 -23.06 41.38
C LYS A 16 -21.45 -24.05 42.10
N PRO A 17 -21.93 -25.27 42.38
CA PRO A 17 -21.09 -26.33 42.90
C PRO A 17 -20.02 -26.70 41.88
N ARG A 18 -18.81 -27.03 42.34
CA ARG A 18 -17.72 -27.52 41.52
C ARG A 18 -17.61 -29.04 41.68
N ASN A 19 -17.53 -29.76 40.55
CA ASN A 19 -17.40 -31.22 40.57
C ASN A 19 -16.03 -31.70 41.05
N SER A 20 -15.01 -30.81 41.01
CA SER A 20 -13.68 -31.05 41.55
C SER A 20 -12.97 -29.70 41.81
N ILE A 21 -11.93 -29.68 42.64
CA ILE A 21 -11.09 -28.51 42.91
C ILE A 21 -10.41 -28.00 41.63
N THR A 22 -10.10 -28.90 40.69
CA THR A 22 -9.45 -28.61 39.40
C THR A 22 -10.44 -28.28 38.28
N ALA A 23 -11.77 -28.30 38.53
CA ALA A 23 -12.75 -28.01 37.52
C ALA A 23 -12.60 -26.58 36.99
N LYS A 24 -12.61 -26.43 35.65
CA LYS A 24 -12.48 -25.12 34.97
C LYS A 24 -13.67 -24.24 35.36
N LEU A 25 -13.38 -23.05 35.87
CA LEU A 25 -14.40 -22.08 36.24
C LEU A 25 -15.14 -21.55 34.99
N PRO A 26 -16.47 -21.38 35.06
CA PRO A 26 -17.20 -20.65 34.05
C PRO A 26 -16.70 -19.21 33.92
N TYR A 27 -16.88 -18.60 32.73
CA TYR A 27 -16.55 -17.19 32.54
C TYR A 27 -17.35 -16.31 33.50
N ALA A 28 -16.72 -15.29 34.06
CA ALA A 28 -17.26 -14.40 35.09
C ALA A 28 -17.46 -15.01 36.49
N TYR A 29 -16.88 -16.17 36.76
CA TYR A 29 -16.90 -16.77 38.10
C TYR A 29 -15.49 -16.81 38.72
N MET A 30 -15.44 -16.77 40.02
CA MET A 30 -14.26 -16.96 40.85
C MET A 30 -14.50 -18.07 41.89
N ILE A 31 -13.44 -18.59 42.48
CA ILE A 31 -13.55 -19.56 43.56
C ILE A 31 -14.08 -18.81 44.79
N ASN A 32 -15.05 -19.40 45.48
CA ASN A 32 -15.52 -18.86 46.74
C ASN A 32 -14.38 -18.93 47.80
N PRO A 33 -13.96 -17.78 48.39
CA PRO A 33 -12.88 -17.76 49.38
C PRO A 33 -13.18 -18.64 50.62
N GLU A 34 -14.45 -18.79 50.96
CA GLU A 34 -14.91 -19.55 52.13
C GLU A 34 -15.17 -21.03 51.84
N ASN A 35 -15.37 -21.39 50.57
CA ASN A 35 -15.64 -22.77 50.15
C ASN A 35 -15.07 -23.07 48.75
N SER A 36 -13.93 -23.75 48.71
CA SER A 36 -13.24 -24.07 47.45
C SER A 36 -14.03 -24.98 46.50
N MET A 37 -15.07 -25.65 46.94
CA MET A 37 -15.98 -26.47 46.16
C MET A 37 -17.15 -25.69 45.56
N GLU A 38 -17.15 -24.37 45.75
CA GLU A 38 -18.16 -23.47 45.21
C GLU A 38 -17.54 -22.39 44.32
N ALA A 39 -18.21 -22.04 43.24
CA ALA A 39 -17.86 -20.90 42.40
C ALA A 39 -18.90 -19.79 42.55
N ILE A 40 -18.44 -18.60 42.88
CA ILE A 40 -19.28 -17.40 43.06
C ILE A 40 -19.07 -16.43 41.89
N PRO A 41 -20.08 -15.60 41.55
CA PRO A 41 -19.92 -14.56 40.52
C PRO A 41 -18.84 -13.56 40.93
N ASN A 42 -17.91 -13.24 40.03
CA ASN A 42 -16.93 -12.16 40.20
C ASN A 42 -17.59 -10.82 39.85
N PRO A 43 -17.73 -9.87 40.79
CA PRO A 43 -18.48 -8.63 40.55
C PRO A 43 -17.95 -7.78 39.39
N GLU A 44 -16.64 -7.69 39.21
CA GLU A 44 -16.01 -6.93 38.11
C GLU A 44 -16.28 -7.60 36.75
N MET A 45 -16.10 -8.91 36.72
CA MET A 45 -16.33 -9.68 35.48
C MET A 45 -17.80 -9.69 35.06
N VAL A 46 -18.72 -9.73 36.03
CA VAL A 46 -20.17 -9.61 35.79
C VAL A 46 -20.50 -8.26 35.16
N ARG A 47 -19.92 -7.18 35.69
CA ARG A 47 -20.08 -5.82 35.14
C ARG A 47 -19.66 -5.75 33.68
N TRP A 48 -18.50 -6.31 33.33
CA TRP A 48 -18.02 -6.32 31.95
C TRP A 48 -18.91 -7.17 31.02
N VAL A 49 -19.48 -8.24 31.53
CA VAL A 49 -20.46 -9.05 30.77
C VAL A 49 -21.75 -8.26 30.53
N GLU A 50 -22.27 -7.55 31.49
CA GLU A 50 -23.48 -6.73 31.35
C GLU A 50 -23.29 -5.62 30.30
N GLU A 51 -22.17 -4.90 30.35
CA GLU A 51 -21.81 -3.87 29.37
C GLU A 51 -21.65 -4.48 27.95
N ALA A 52 -21.05 -5.67 27.86
CA ALA A 52 -20.94 -6.40 26.59
C ALA A 52 -22.31 -6.80 26.02
N LEU A 53 -23.28 -7.14 26.87
CA LEU A 53 -24.64 -7.46 26.45
C LEU A 53 -25.37 -6.23 25.90
N ASP A 54 -25.14 -5.05 26.48
CA ASP A 54 -25.70 -3.80 26.01
C ASP A 54 -25.17 -3.43 24.62
N TYR A 55 -23.86 -3.63 24.35
CA TYR A 55 -23.30 -3.47 23.00
C TYR A 55 -23.91 -4.43 21.99
N LEU A 56 -24.18 -5.68 22.37
CA LEU A 56 -24.87 -6.63 21.49
C LEU A 56 -26.32 -6.23 21.20
N ASP A 57 -27.03 -5.69 22.20
CA ASP A 57 -28.39 -5.18 22.01
C ASP A 57 -28.42 -3.93 21.12
N GLN A 58 -27.37 -3.11 21.12
CA GLN A 58 -27.15 -1.99 20.20
C GLN A 58 -26.80 -2.44 18.77
N GLY A 59 -26.54 -3.73 18.55
CA GLY A 59 -26.31 -4.31 17.22
C GLY A 59 -24.86 -4.53 16.85
N HIS A 60 -23.92 -4.40 17.78
CA HIS A 60 -22.52 -4.74 17.54
C HIS A 60 -22.32 -6.24 17.30
N SER A 61 -21.31 -6.61 16.52
CA SER A 61 -21.03 -8.02 16.23
C SER A 61 -20.50 -8.76 17.45
N THR A 62 -20.88 -10.02 17.63
CA THR A 62 -20.40 -10.87 18.73
C THR A 62 -18.89 -11.03 18.78
N ARG A 63 -18.20 -10.92 17.63
CA ARG A 63 -16.73 -10.97 17.55
C ARG A 63 -16.09 -9.71 18.15
N LYS A 64 -16.52 -8.52 17.73
CA LYS A 64 -16.04 -7.23 18.28
C LYS A 64 -16.30 -7.11 19.78
N VAL A 65 -17.46 -7.56 20.24
CA VAL A 65 -17.80 -7.51 21.66
C VAL A 65 -16.96 -8.53 22.46
N ALA A 66 -16.64 -9.70 21.91
CA ALA A 66 -15.76 -10.68 22.56
C ALA A 66 -14.31 -10.17 22.67
N GLU A 67 -13.81 -9.47 21.67
CA GLU A 67 -12.50 -8.79 21.70
C GLU A 67 -12.48 -7.69 22.76
N TRP A 68 -13.48 -6.83 22.75
CA TRP A 68 -13.61 -5.73 23.70
C TRP A 68 -13.63 -6.22 25.15
N ILE A 69 -14.47 -7.21 25.49
CA ILE A 69 -14.56 -7.74 26.86
C ILE A 69 -13.28 -8.49 27.26
N THR A 70 -12.58 -9.13 26.30
CA THR A 70 -11.28 -9.77 26.55
C THR A 70 -10.24 -8.74 26.94
N LEU A 71 -10.18 -7.59 26.25
CA LEU A 71 -9.27 -6.48 26.56
C LEU A 71 -9.56 -5.86 27.93
N LYS A 72 -10.84 -5.65 28.25
CA LYS A 72 -11.26 -5.02 29.53
C LYS A 72 -11.07 -5.93 30.74
N SER A 73 -11.37 -7.21 30.59
CA SER A 73 -11.37 -8.18 31.70
C SER A 73 -10.04 -8.92 31.88
N GLY A 74 -9.13 -8.84 30.89
CA GLY A 74 -7.90 -9.66 30.84
C GLY A 74 -8.14 -11.16 30.69
N LYS A 75 -9.39 -11.62 30.59
CA LYS A 75 -9.76 -13.02 30.49
C LYS A 75 -10.40 -13.34 29.16
N LYS A 76 -9.77 -14.23 28.38
CA LYS A 76 -10.22 -14.57 27.01
C LYS A 76 -11.60 -15.20 27.00
N ILE A 77 -12.51 -14.66 26.18
CA ILE A 77 -13.80 -15.25 25.85
C ILE A 77 -13.95 -15.33 24.32
N SER A 78 -14.48 -16.46 23.85
CA SER A 78 -14.78 -16.61 22.42
C SER A 78 -16.08 -15.91 22.04
N HIS A 79 -16.21 -15.54 20.74
CA HIS A 79 -17.47 -14.97 20.23
C HIS A 79 -18.68 -15.92 20.42
N GLN A 80 -18.44 -17.23 20.42
CA GLN A 80 -19.47 -18.22 20.73
C GLN A 80 -19.81 -18.21 22.23
N GLY A 81 -18.83 -18.01 23.09
CA GLY A 81 -19.03 -17.89 24.54
C GLY A 81 -19.91 -16.70 24.88
N ILE A 82 -19.59 -15.51 24.34
CA ILE A 82 -20.41 -14.30 24.58
C ILE A 82 -21.81 -14.42 23.97
N ARG A 83 -21.95 -15.07 22.79
CA ARG A 83 -23.25 -15.36 22.19
C ARG A 83 -24.08 -16.28 23.08
N ASN A 84 -23.50 -17.33 23.65
CA ASN A 84 -24.20 -18.24 24.54
C ASN A 84 -24.69 -17.53 25.80
N ILE A 85 -23.90 -16.66 26.39
CA ILE A 85 -24.29 -15.83 27.52
C ILE A 85 -25.47 -14.92 27.13
N TRP A 86 -25.37 -14.21 26.00
CA TRP A 86 -26.42 -13.33 25.51
C TRP A 86 -27.74 -14.05 25.25
N THR A 87 -27.70 -15.23 24.58
CA THR A 87 -28.90 -16.03 24.31
C THR A 87 -29.53 -16.64 25.56
N SER A 88 -28.72 -16.95 26.59
CA SER A 88 -29.22 -17.48 27.87
C SER A 88 -29.92 -16.42 28.70
N LEU A 89 -29.40 -15.18 28.67
CA LEU A 89 -29.92 -14.09 29.50
C LEU A 89 -31.08 -13.32 28.86
N ARG A 90 -31.22 -13.37 27.52
CA ARG A 90 -32.29 -12.65 26.79
C ARG A 90 -33.12 -13.57 25.85
N PRO A 91 -33.77 -14.60 26.38
CA PRO A 91 -34.40 -15.66 25.54
C PRO A 91 -35.61 -15.23 24.72
N LYS A 92 -36.21 -14.06 24.97
CA LYS A 92 -37.52 -13.66 24.38
C LYS A 92 -37.43 -12.44 23.44
N SER A 93 -36.27 -11.93 23.06
CA SER A 93 -36.19 -10.80 22.15
C SER A 93 -36.48 -11.21 20.70
N LYS A 94 -37.22 -10.39 19.95
CA LYS A 94 -37.48 -10.59 18.50
C LYS A 94 -36.16 -10.72 17.70
N ARG A 95 -35.11 -10.12 18.15
CA ARG A 95 -33.77 -10.16 17.56
C ARG A 95 -33.10 -11.52 17.71
N ILE A 96 -33.26 -12.17 18.87
CA ILE A 96 -32.73 -13.53 19.13
C ILE A 96 -33.44 -14.55 18.24
N LYS A 97 -34.74 -14.42 18.01
CA LYS A 97 -35.49 -15.30 17.08
C LYS A 97 -34.97 -15.17 15.65
N LYS A 98 -34.60 -13.96 15.21
CA LYS A 98 -34.06 -13.72 13.87
C LYS A 98 -32.62 -14.27 13.73
N LEU A 99 -31.79 -14.12 14.73
CA LEU A 99 -30.44 -14.69 14.78
C LEU A 99 -30.47 -16.23 14.85
N ASN A 100 -31.33 -16.82 15.70
CA ASN A 100 -31.47 -18.26 15.80
C ASN A 100 -32.05 -18.90 14.52
N LYS A 101 -32.91 -18.17 13.78
CA LYS A 101 -33.39 -18.60 12.47
C LYS A 101 -32.27 -18.61 11.42
N ASN A 102 -31.38 -17.62 11.45
CA ASN A 102 -30.23 -17.56 10.56
C ASN A 102 -29.14 -18.59 10.92
N VAL A 103 -28.94 -18.89 12.21
CA VAL A 103 -27.97 -19.91 12.67
C VAL A 103 -28.44 -21.31 12.36
N ARG A 104 -29.77 -21.61 12.46
CA ARG A 104 -30.32 -22.92 12.07
C ARG A 104 -30.35 -23.11 10.54
N ALA A 105 -30.42 -22.03 9.75
CA ALA A 105 -30.36 -22.09 8.30
C ALA A 105 -28.89 -22.21 7.75
N SER A 106 -27.87 -22.07 8.58
CA SER A 106 -26.48 -21.99 8.16
C SER A 106 -25.67 -23.30 8.18
N ARG A 107 -26.28 -24.45 8.49
CA ARG A 107 -25.61 -25.77 8.38
C ARG A 107 -26.46 -26.76 7.63
N PRO A 108 -26.43 -26.76 6.29
CA PRO A 108 -26.99 -27.86 5.53
C PRO A 108 -26.09 -29.08 5.68
N THR A 109 -26.70 -30.18 6.14
CA THR A 109 -26.04 -31.50 6.36
C THR A 109 -25.92 -32.32 5.07
N THR A 110 -26.53 -31.88 3.99
CA THR A 110 -26.51 -32.57 2.69
C THR A 110 -25.83 -31.70 1.61
N HIS A 111 -25.27 -32.35 0.59
CA HIS A 111 -24.62 -31.70 -0.55
C HIS A 111 -25.55 -30.71 -1.28
N GLU A 112 -26.83 -31.03 -1.43
CA GLU A 112 -27.85 -30.14 -2.01
C GLU A 112 -28.15 -28.92 -1.12
N GLY A 113 -28.23 -29.11 0.19
CA GLY A 113 -28.43 -28.02 1.13
C GLY A 113 -27.26 -27.01 1.12
N LYS A 114 -26.03 -27.48 0.91
CA LYS A 114 -24.85 -26.60 0.75
C LYS A 114 -24.91 -25.79 -0.56
N LYS A 115 -25.32 -26.41 -1.67
CA LYS A 115 -25.57 -25.73 -2.95
C LYS A 115 -26.64 -24.63 -2.82
N LEU A 116 -27.76 -24.92 -2.16
CA LEU A 116 -28.87 -23.98 -1.97
C LEU A 116 -28.49 -22.80 -1.06
N ALA A 117 -27.67 -23.02 -0.04
CA ALA A 117 -27.15 -21.97 0.85
C ALA A 117 -26.19 -21.06 0.11
N ALA A 118 -25.33 -21.62 -0.75
CA ALA A 118 -24.42 -20.84 -1.59
C ALA A 118 -25.17 -19.95 -2.60
N VAL A 119 -26.22 -20.48 -3.23
CA VAL A 119 -27.10 -19.71 -4.14
C VAL A 119 -27.80 -18.55 -3.42
N LYS A 120 -28.34 -18.79 -2.20
CA LYS A 120 -29.00 -17.74 -1.40
C LYS A 120 -28.04 -16.63 -0.98
N ARG A 121 -26.79 -16.97 -0.66
CA ARG A 121 -25.74 -15.99 -0.34
C ARG A 121 -25.40 -15.14 -1.58
N LYS A 122 -25.20 -15.77 -2.73
CA LYS A 122 -24.96 -15.10 -4.02
C LYS A 122 -26.08 -14.12 -4.41
N ARG A 123 -27.35 -14.46 -4.13
CA ARG A 123 -28.52 -13.57 -4.34
C ARG A 123 -28.49 -12.31 -3.46
N SER A 124 -28.12 -12.45 -2.20
CA SER A 124 -28.00 -11.33 -1.27
C SER A 124 -26.94 -10.33 -1.74
N ASP A 125 -25.82 -10.84 -2.23
CA ASP A 125 -24.69 -10.03 -2.65
C ASP A 125 -24.98 -9.32 -3.99
N ALA A 126 -25.61 -9.98 -4.96
CA ALA A 126 -26.05 -9.38 -6.21
C ALA A 126 -27.06 -8.23 -5.97
N LYS A 127 -28.01 -8.42 -5.06
CA LYS A 127 -28.99 -7.38 -4.68
C LYS A 127 -28.30 -6.14 -4.05
N ARG A 128 -27.24 -6.37 -3.26
CA ARG A 128 -26.46 -5.29 -2.63
C ARG A 128 -25.66 -4.48 -3.66
N VAL A 129 -25.10 -5.15 -4.67
CA VAL A 129 -24.38 -4.50 -5.79
C VAL A 129 -25.34 -3.64 -6.62
N LEU A 130 -26.53 -4.14 -6.95
CA LEU A 130 -27.54 -3.35 -7.67
C LEU A 130 -27.91 -2.06 -6.91
N THR A 131 -28.19 -2.17 -5.61
CA THR A 131 -28.55 -1.01 -4.78
C THR A 131 -27.42 0.01 -4.67
N MET A 132 -26.15 -0.43 -4.68
CA MET A 132 -24.99 0.48 -4.71
C MET A 132 -24.81 1.17 -6.08
N THR A 133 -25.13 0.47 -7.16
CA THR A 133 -25.07 1.02 -8.53
C THR A 133 -26.17 2.06 -8.75
N GLU A 134 -27.38 1.81 -8.28
CA GLU A 134 -28.50 2.75 -8.30
C GLU A 134 -28.21 4.04 -7.52
N LYS A 135 -27.62 3.92 -6.32
CA LYS A 135 -27.20 5.09 -5.52
C LYS A 135 -26.07 5.90 -6.18
N LYS A 136 -25.22 5.26 -6.96
CA LYS A 136 -24.17 5.98 -7.72
C LYS A 136 -24.74 6.65 -8.97
N LEU A 137 -25.68 6.01 -9.66
CA LEU A 137 -26.34 6.60 -10.84
C LEU A 137 -27.15 7.86 -10.47
N SER A 138 -27.90 7.82 -9.38
CA SER A 138 -28.68 8.99 -8.91
C SER A 138 -27.79 10.17 -8.54
N LYS A 139 -26.60 9.90 -7.99
CA LYS A 139 -25.61 10.94 -7.68
C LYS A 139 -24.92 11.53 -8.92
N LEU A 140 -24.75 10.74 -9.98
CA LEU A 140 -24.12 11.16 -11.24
C LEU A 140 -25.06 11.99 -12.13
N VAL A 141 -26.36 11.79 -12.01
CA VAL A 141 -27.39 12.44 -12.86
C VAL A 141 -27.99 13.67 -12.18
N GLY A 142 -27.61 13.97 -10.92
CA GLY A 142 -28.08 15.19 -10.21
C GLY A 142 -29.59 15.22 -9.95
N LEU A 143 -30.23 14.04 -9.93
CA LEU A 143 -31.65 13.91 -9.61
C LEU A 143 -31.77 13.59 -8.12
N ASP A 144 -32.30 14.53 -7.35
CA ASP A 144 -32.61 14.36 -5.92
C ASP A 144 -33.72 13.33 -5.64
N GLU A 145 -34.39 12.87 -6.69
CA GLU A 145 -35.39 11.80 -6.63
C GLU A 145 -34.96 10.67 -7.58
N ALA A 146 -34.61 9.49 -7.03
CA ALA A 146 -34.45 8.30 -7.84
C ALA A 146 -35.77 8.02 -8.59
N PRO A 147 -35.74 7.86 -9.93
CA PRO A 147 -36.96 7.53 -10.63
C PRO A 147 -37.49 6.20 -10.09
N GLN A 148 -38.68 6.23 -9.52
CA GLN A 148 -39.44 5.05 -9.08
C GLN A 148 -39.63 4.02 -10.21
N THR A 149 -39.42 4.44 -11.45
CA THR A 149 -39.62 3.69 -12.69
C THR A 149 -38.59 2.61 -13.00
N LEU A 150 -37.36 2.66 -12.46
CA LEU A 150 -36.37 1.60 -12.75
C LEU A 150 -36.60 0.31 -11.95
N SER A 151 -37.21 0.40 -10.77
CA SER A 151 -37.58 -0.80 -10.00
C SER A 151 -38.90 -1.42 -10.47
N GLU A 152 -39.75 -0.63 -11.13
CA GLU A 152 -41.05 -1.09 -11.68
C GLU A 152 -40.94 -1.67 -13.08
N THR A 153 -39.91 -1.30 -13.86
CA THR A 153 -39.69 -1.83 -15.23
C THR A 153 -38.80 -3.07 -15.28
N LEU A 154 -38.05 -3.37 -14.23
CA LEU A 154 -37.30 -4.63 -14.13
C LEU A 154 -38.13 -5.64 -13.32
N ASP A 155 -38.84 -6.52 -14.01
CA ASP A 155 -39.45 -7.68 -13.37
C ASP A 155 -38.35 -8.62 -12.84
N PHE A 156 -37.98 -8.39 -11.58
CA PHE A 156 -36.97 -9.19 -10.90
C PHE A 156 -37.37 -10.67 -10.80
N ASN A 157 -38.69 -10.99 -10.84
CA ASN A 157 -39.17 -12.34 -10.83
C ASN A 157 -38.96 -13.01 -12.20
N ALA A 158 -39.16 -12.26 -13.30
CA ALA A 158 -38.88 -12.76 -14.64
C ALA A 158 -37.35 -12.93 -14.85
N ILE A 159 -36.53 -12.00 -14.36
CA ILE A 159 -35.08 -12.12 -14.35
C ILE A 159 -34.65 -13.30 -13.46
N GLU A 160 -35.26 -13.45 -12.28
CA GLU A 160 -34.99 -14.56 -11.36
C GLU A 160 -35.37 -15.89 -11.95
N GLN A 161 -36.49 -16.00 -12.69
CA GLN A 161 -36.88 -17.20 -13.42
C GLN A 161 -35.95 -17.51 -14.60
N GLN A 162 -35.51 -16.49 -15.35
CA GLN A 162 -34.51 -16.66 -16.43
C GLN A 162 -33.17 -17.22 -15.97
N PHE A 163 -32.77 -16.95 -14.70
CA PHE A 163 -31.50 -17.41 -14.14
C PHE A 163 -31.66 -18.64 -13.21
N LYS A 164 -32.87 -19.09 -12.95
CA LYS A 164 -33.16 -20.16 -11.98
C LYS A 164 -32.52 -21.50 -12.35
N ASP A 165 -32.37 -21.74 -13.66
CA ASP A 165 -31.83 -22.97 -14.22
C ASP A 165 -30.43 -22.83 -14.79
N ARG A 166 -29.80 -21.64 -14.65
CA ARG A 166 -28.43 -21.40 -15.15
C ARG A 166 -27.39 -21.61 -14.06
N GLU A 167 -26.39 -22.41 -14.38
CA GLU A 167 -25.21 -22.57 -13.52
C GLU A 167 -24.44 -21.25 -13.43
N VAL A 168 -24.16 -20.77 -12.21
CA VAL A 168 -23.31 -19.60 -11.99
C VAL A 168 -21.86 -20.06 -12.07
N LEU A 169 -21.22 -19.80 -13.20
CA LEU A 169 -19.84 -20.19 -13.48
C LEU A 169 -18.83 -19.35 -12.70
N PHE A 170 -19.10 -18.07 -12.51
CA PHE A 170 -18.27 -17.15 -11.76
C PHE A 170 -19.14 -16.17 -10.97
N ALA A 171 -18.79 -15.96 -9.71
CA ALA A 171 -19.32 -14.88 -8.89
C ALA A 171 -18.16 -14.19 -8.17
N PRO A 172 -18.01 -12.86 -8.31
CA PRO A 172 -16.94 -12.15 -7.61
C PRO A 172 -17.11 -12.28 -6.10
N ASN A 173 -16.00 -12.32 -5.39
CA ASN A 173 -16.01 -12.21 -3.94
C ASN A 173 -16.55 -10.83 -3.53
N PRO A 174 -17.36 -10.74 -2.46
CA PRO A 174 -17.83 -9.46 -1.93
C PRO A 174 -16.66 -8.55 -1.52
N GLY A 175 -16.79 -7.26 -1.78
CA GLY A 175 -15.77 -6.28 -1.43
C GLY A 175 -14.83 -5.97 -2.61
N PRO A 176 -13.49 -6.00 -2.42
CA PRO A 176 -12.53 -5.47 -3.39
C PRO A 176 -12.62 -6.09 -4.80
N GLN A 177 -12.85 -7.40 -4.92
CA GLN A 177 -13.00 -8.02 -6.25
C GLN A 177 -14.27 -7.52 -6.97
N THR A 178 -15.38 -7.37 -6.25
CA THR A 178 -16.60 -6.77 -6.80
C THR A 178 -16.39 -5.29 -7.16
N GLU A 179 -15.64 -4.55 -6.34
CA GLU A 179 -15.31 -3.15 -6.62
C GLU A 179 -14.43 -3.02 -7.86
N PHE A 180 -13.46 -3.91 -8.03
CA PHE A 180 -12.61 -3.94 -9.22
C PHE A 180 -13.43 -4.17 -10.49
N LEU A 181 -14.31 -5.15 -10.47
CA LEU A 181 -15.18 -5.42 -11.62
C LEU A 181 -16.20 -4.29 -11.90
N ALA A 182 -16.58 -3.51 -10.89
CA ALA A 182 -17.48 -2.38 -11.03
C ALA A 182 -16.78 -1.06 -11.36
N ALA A 183 -15.44 -1.04 -11.38
CA ALA A 183 -14.67 0.18 -11.58
C ALA A 183 -14.76 0.68 -13.02
N SER A 184 -15.15 1.95 -13.18
CA SER A 184 -15.32 2.65 -14.47
C SER A 184 -14.11 3.50 -14.85
N GLU A 185 -13.17 3.72 -13.93
CA GLU A 185 -11.97 4.50 -14.14
C GLU A 185 -11.12 3.89 -15.25
N ARG A 186 -10.46 4.74 -16.04
CA ARG A 186 -9.64 4.29 -17.17
C ARG A 186 -8.48 3.39 -16.76
N GLU A 187 -7.81 3.74 -15.65
CA GLU A 187 -6.69 2.97 -15.10
C GLU A 187 -7.03 2.51 -13.68
N VAL A 188 -6.97 1.22 -13.44
CA VAL A 188 -7.24 0.63 -12.11
C VAL A 188 -6.16 -0.38 -11.75
N LEU A 189 -5.60 -0.21 -10.55
CA LEU A 189 -4.73 -1.19 -9.90
C LEU A 189 -5.55 -1.94 -8.83
N PHE A 190 -5.67 -3.25 -8.98
CA PHE A 190 -6.20 -4.16 -7.97
C PHE A 190 -5.02 -4.84 -7.28
N GLY A 191 -4.58 -4.32 -6.14
CA GLY A 191 -3.31 -4.69 -5.54
C GLY A 191 -3.38 -4.92 -4.04
N GLY A 192 -2.35 -5.57 -3.49
CA GLY A 192 -2.24 -5.85 -2.05
C GLY A 192 -1.82 -7.28 -1.75
N ALA A 193 -2.40 -7.91 -0.72
CA ALA A 193 -2.01 -9.23 -0.26
C ALA A 193 -2.17 -10.32 -1.33
N ALA A 194 -1.37 -11.38 -1.22
CA ALA A 194 -1.52 -12.58 -2.03
C ALA A 194 -2.84 -13.30 -1.72
N GLY A 195 -3.34 -14.09 -2.65
CA GLY A 195 -4.54 -14.91 -2.44
C GLY A 195 -5.88 -14.16 -2.48
N GLY A 196 -5.90 -12.83 -2.67
CA GLY A 196 -7.14 -12.02 -2.69
C GLY A 196 -8.02 -12.12 -3.94
N GLY A 197 -7.74 -13.07 -4.86
CA GLY A 197 -8.54 -13.28 -6.07
C GLY A 197 -8.26 -12.32 -7.22
N LYS A 198 -7.10 -11.65 -7.22
CA LYS A 198 -6.70 -10.61 -8.19
C LYS A 198 -6.67 -11.12 -9.63
N SER A 199 -5.92 -12.18 -9.92
CA SER A 199 -5.75 -12.73 -11.27
C SER A 199 -7.06 -13.29 -11.83
N MET A 200 -7.92 -13.87 -10.99
CA MET A 200 -9.26 -14.28 -11.41
C MET A 200 -10.14 -13.07 -11.75
N GLY A 201 -10.04 -11.98 -10.98
CA GLY A 201 -10.69 -10.71 -11.30
C GLY A 201 -10.27 -10.18 -12.68
N LEU A 202 -8.97 -10.29 -13.01
CA LEU A 202 -8.43 -9.86 -14.30
C LEU A 202 -8.96 -10.69 -15.48
N LEU A 203 -9.15 -12.00 -15.28
CA LEU A 203 -9.77 -12.88 -16.30
C LEU A 203 -11.27 -12.61 -16.44
N ALA A 204 -11.96 -12.29 -15.35
CA ALA A 204 -13.41 -12.08 -15.35
C ALA A 204 -13.83 -10.69 -15.90
N ASP A 205 -13.00 -9.65 -15.68
CA ASP A 205 -13.35 -8.27 -16.05
C ASP A 205 -13.69 -8.09 -17.54
N PRO A 206 -12.91 -8.61 -18.51
CA PRO A 206 -13.21 -8.45 -19.94
C PRO A 206 -14.39 -9.30 -20.42
N MET A 207 -14.85 -10.28 -19.66
CA MET A 207 -15.92 -11.21 -20.08
C MET A 207 -17.19 -10.46 -20.48
N ARG A 208 -17.53 -9.37 -19.80
CA ARG A 208 -18.72 -8.55 -20.12
C ARG A 208 -18.73 -7.97 -21.55
N TYR A 209 -17.58 -7.96 -22.22
CA TYR A 209 -17.42 -7.40 -23.57
C TYR A 209 -17.24 -8.47 -24.65
N PHE A 210 -17.11 -9.76 -24.30
CA PHE A 210 -16.89 -10.82 -25.28
C PHE A 210 -18.08 -11.06 -26.22
N GLY A 211 -19.24 -10.49 -25.93
CA GLY A 211 -20.39 -10.45 -26.84
C GLY A 211 -20.29 -9.39 -27.95
N ILE A 212 -19.33 -8.45 -27.86
CA ILE A 212 -19.19 -7.32 -28.79
C ILE A 212 -18.13 -7.65 -29.85
N PRO A 213 -18.47 -7.74 -31.15
CA PRO A 213 -17.53 -8.16 -32.20
C PRO A 213 -16.27 -7.30 -32.29
N ALA A 214 -16.39 -5.99 -32.02
CA ALA A 214 -15.29 -5.04 -32.08
C ALA A 214 -14.32 -5.13 -30.87
N PHE A 215 -14.63 -5.95 -29.87
CA PHE A 215 -13.76 -6.10 -28.69
C PHE A 215 -12.41 -6.71 -29.08
N SER A 216 -11.35 -6.04 -28.65
CA SER A 216 -9.96 -6.45 -28.80
C SER A 216 -9.25 -6.24 -27.48
N GLY A 217 -8.90 -7.31 -26.79
CA GLY A 217 -8.24 -7.29 -25.48
C GLY A 217 -6.82 -7.82 -25.55
N LEU A 218 -5.97 -7.35 -24.63
CA LEU A 218 -4.61 -7.83 -24.39
C LEU A 218 -4.42 -8.06 -22.90
N LEU A 219 -3.97 -9.25 -22.52
CA LEU A 219 -3.54 -9.56 -21.16
C LEU A 219 -2.06 -9.94 -21.20
N VAL A 220 -1.25 -9.32 -20.36
CA VAL A 220 0.20 -9.56 -20.33
C VAL A 220 0.68 -9.90 -18.92
N ARG A 221 1.72 -10.72 -18.88
CA ARG A 221 2.48 -11.08 -17.70
C ARG A 221 3.98 -10.96 -17.97
N ARG A 222 4.83 -11.07 -16.95
CA ARG A 222 6.28 -10.88 -17.12
C ARG A 222 6.92 -11.98 -17.92
N THR A 223 6.61 -13.25 -17.61
CA THR A 223 7.21 -14.41 -18.26
C THR A 223 6.15 -15.33 -18.89
N ASN A 224 6.58 -16.15 -19.86
CA ASN A 224 5.72 -17.13 -20.48
C ASN A 224 5.28 -18.23 -19.50
N ASP A 225 6.14 -18.61 -18.58
CA ASP A 225 5.82 -19.67 -17.60
C ASP A 225 4.74 -19.20 -16.62
N GLU A 226 4.84 -17.97 -16.13
CA GLU A 226 3.81 -17.37 -15.30
C GLU A 226 2.48 -17.18 -16.05
N LEU A 227 2.54 -16.83 -17.35
CA LEU A 227 1.35 -16.66 -18.17
C LEU A 227 0.54 -17.96 -18.31
N ARG A 228 1.18 -19.12 -18.25
CA ARG A 228 0.52 -20.44 -18.39
C ARG A 228 -0.61 -20.65 -17.38
N GLU A 229 -0.44 -20.19 -16.14
CA GLU A 229 -1.48 -20.32 -15.11
C GLU A 229 -2.76 -19.57 -15.52
N LEU A 230 -2.60 -18.35 -16.04
CA LEU A 230 -3.73 -17.56 -16.52
C LEU A 230 -4.39 -18.20 -17.76
N VAL A 231 -3.57 -18.76 -18.66
CA VAL A 231 -4.09 -19.48 -19.83
C VAL A 231 -4.88 -20.71 -19.39
N TRP A 232 -4.40 -21.50 -18.42
CA TRP A 232 -5.12 -22.66 -17.90
C TRP A 232 -6.42 -22.26 -17.23
N ALA A 233 -6.40 -21.27 -16.34
CA ALA A 233 -7.61 -20.76 -15.71
C ALA A 233 -8.63 -20.23 -16.73
N SER A 234 -8.18 -19.56 -17.79
CA SER A 234 -9.04 -19.08 -18.86
C SER A 234 -9.66 -20.25 -19.68
N ARG A 235 -8.92 -21.35 -19.87
CA ARG A 235 -9.41 -22.55 -20.56
C ARG A 235 -10.49 -23.28 -19.77
N GLU A 236 -10.49 -23.16 -18.44
CA GLU A 236 -11.56 -23.69 -17.61
C GLU A 236 -12.79 -22.79 -17.59
N LEU A 237 -12.60 -21.49 -17.65
CA LEU A 237 -13.66 -20.50 -17.48
C LEU A 237 -14.37 -20.13 -18.80
N TYR A 238 -13.61 -19.75 -19.83
CA TYR A 238 -14.18 -19.12 -21.04
C TYR A 238 -15.02 -20.04 -21.88
N PRO A 239 -14.66 -21.33 -22.16
CA PRO A 239 -15.52 -22.23 -22.92
C PRO A 239 -16.84 -22.56 -22.25
N LYS A 240 -16.87 -22.55 -20.90
CA LYS A 240 -18.10 -22.76 -20.13
C LYS A 240 -19.01 -21.53 -20.20
N ALA A 241 -18.42 -20.33 -20.14
CA ALA A 241 -19.17 -19.07 -20.17
C ALA A 241 -19.60 -18.69 -21.59
N TYR A 242 -18.81 -19.04 -22.60
CA TYR A 242 -19.02 -18.75 -24.01
C TYR A 242 -18.81 -20.02 -24.83
N PRO A 243 -19.83 -20.89 -24.90
CA PRO A 243 -19.77 -22.09 -25.75
C PRO A 243 -19.37 -21.74 -27.18
N GLY A 244 -18.31 -22.38 -27.68
CA GLY A 244 -17.72 -22.07 -28.98
C GLY A 244 -16.53 -21.10 -28.95
N ALA A 245 -16.10 -20.61 -27.78
CA ALA A 245 -14.84 -19.91 -27.62
C ALA A 245 -13.66 -20.82 -27.94
N GLN A 246 -12.71 -20.36 -28.74
CA GLN A 246 -11.56 -21.12 -29.24
C GLN A 246 -10.24 -20.49 -28.83
N TRP A 247 -9.38 -21.30 -28.23
CA TRP A 247 -7.99 -20.92 -27.96
C TRP A 247 -7.10 -21.30 -29.16
N GLN A 248 -6.35 -20.33 -29.67
CA GLN A 248 -5.38 -20.52 -30.74
C GLN A 248 -3.95 -20.49 -30.17
N GLU A 249 -3.36 -21.67 -29.96
CA GLU A 249 -2.04 -21.81 -29.33
C GLU A 249 -0.95 -20.98 -30.00
N LYS A 250 -0.83 -21.09 -31.34
CA LYS A 250 0.21 -20.39 -32.12
C LYS A 250 0.10 -18.85 -32.05
N LYS A 251 -1.09 -18.33 -31.80
CA LYS A 251 -1.34 -16.87 -31.69
C LYS A 251 -1.45 -16.41 -30.26
N SER A 252 -1.48 -17.34 -29.31
CA SER A 252 -1.79 -17.05 -27.88
C SER A 252 -3.03 -16.18 -27.75
N GLN A 253 -4.12 -16.58 -28.41
CA GLN A 253 -5.32 -15.77 -28.58
C GLN A 253 -6.60 -16.57 -28.37
N TRP A 254 -7.52 -16.01 -27.60
CA TRP A 254 -8.91 -16.40 -27.58
C TRP A 254 -9.69 -15.72 -28.71
N THR A 255 -10.55 -16.48 -29.36
CA THR A 255 -11.55 -15.97 -30.29
C THR A 255 -12.92 -16.44 -29.84
N PHE A 256 -13.83 -15.51 -29.65
CA PHE A 256 -15.19 -15.77 -29.16
C PHE A 256 -16.18 -15.85 -30.31
N PRO A 257 -17.36 -16.49 -30.13
CA PRO A 257 -18.37 -16.64 -31.19
C PRO A 257 -18.83 -15.31 -31.82
N SER A 258 -18.79 -14.23 -31.07
CA SER A 258 -19.08 -12.87 -31.57
C SER A 258 -18.04 -12.32 -32.53
N GLY A 259 -16.83 -12.89 -32.59
CA GLY A 259 -15.66 -12.34 -33.27
C GLY A 259 -14.73 -11.54 -32.34
N ALA A 260 -15.10 -11.31 -31.07
CA ALA A 260 -14.24 -10.70 -30.07
C ALA A 260 -12.95 -11.49 -29.87
N ARG A 261 -11.87 -10.80 -29.52
CA ARG A 261 -10.54 -11.42 -29.37
C ARG A 261 -9.87 -10.96 -28.09
N LEU A 262 -9.17 -11.89 -27.42
CA LEU A 262 -8.30 -11.60 -26.27
C LEU A 262 -6.95 -12.27 -26.49
N TRP A 263 -5.89 -11.47 -26.65
CA TRP A 263 -4.51 -11.96 -26.66
C TRP A 263 -4.01 -12.12 -25.23
N MET A 264 -3.29 -13.21 -25.00
CA MET A 264 -2.58 -13.46 -23.75
C MET A 264 -1.10 -13.59 -24.07
N SER A 265 -0.27 -12.70 -23.58
CA SER A 265 1.13 -12.56 -23.97
C SER A 265 2.02 -12.23 -22.78
N TYR A 266 3.32 -12.17 -23.01
CA TYR A 266 4.30 -11.84 -21.99
C TYR A 266 5.28 -10.76 -22.47
N LEU A 267 5.89 -10.03 -21.53
CA LEU A 267 6.88 -8.99 -21.78
C LEU A 267 8.06 -9.21 -20.81
N GLU A 268 9.09 -9.93 -21.27
CA GLU A 268 10.29 -10.19 -20.46
C GLU A 268 11.11 -8.92 -20.23
N ARG A 269 11.10 -8.02 -21.19
CA ARG A 269 11.75 -6.71 -21.13
C ARG A 269 10.73 -5.61 -21.37
N ASP A 270 10.97 -4.45 -20.79
CA ASP A 270 10.09 -3.30 -21.00
C ASP A 270 9.97 -2.91 -22.47
N ASP A 271 11.05 -3.08 -23.26
CA ASP A 271 11.07 -2.80 -24.70
C ASP A 271 10.22 -3.78 -25.54
N ASP A 272 9.93 -4.96 -25.02
CA ASP A 272 9.08 -5.95 -25.73
C ASP A 272 7.70 -5.40 -26.05
N VAL A 273 7.26 -4.38 -25.34
CA VAL A 273 6.00 -3.69 -25.59
C VAL A 273 5.91 -3.06 -26.97
N MET A 274 7.06 -2.78 -27.62
CA MET A 274 7.12 -2.21 -28.95
C MET A 274 6.53 -3.14 -30.02
N ARG A 275 6.42 -4.46 -29.78
CA ARG A 275 5.74 -5.42 -30.68
C ARG A 275 4.27 -5.07 -30.95
N TYR A 276 3.65 -4.28 -30.07
CA TYR A 276 2.27 -3.81 -30.22
C TYR A 276 2.15 -2.50 -31.01
N GLN A 277 3.24 -2.04 -31.64
CA GLN A 277 3.19 -0.88 -32.52
C GLN A 277 2.18 -1.11 -33.66
N GLY A 278 1.32 -0.13 -33.88
CA GLY A 278 0.25 -0.23 -34.90
C GLY A 278 -1.02 -0.95 -34.41
N GLN A 279 -0.97 -1.72 -33.33
CA GLN A 279 -2.15 -2.43 -32.82
C GLN A 279 -3.03 -1.50 -31.94
N SER A 280 -4.28 -1.92 -31.79
CA SER A 280 -5.31 -1.19 -31.02
C SER A 280 -6.08 -2.16 -30.15
N PHE A 281 -6.29 -1.77 -28.89
CA PHE A 281 -7.03 -2.57 -27.94
C PHE A 281 -8.06 -1.68 -27.23
N SER A 282 -9.24 -2.21 -26.96
CA SER A 282 -10.24 -1.58 -26.09
C SER A 282 -9.99 -1.90 -24.61
N TYR A 283 -9.31 -3.02 -24.35
CA TYR A 283 -9.00 -3.51 -23.01
C TYR A 283 -7.55 -3.99 -22.95
N ILE A 284 -6.81 -3.54 -21.97
CA ILE A 284 -5.47 -4.06 -21.68
C ILE A 284 -5.39 -4.40 -20.19
N ALA A 285 -4.81 -5.54 -19.87
CA ALA A 285 -4.58 -6.00 -18.52
C ALA A 285 -3.11 -6.39 -18.32
N VAL A 286 -2.52 -5.96 -17.23
CA VAL A 286 -1.15 -6.30 -16.82
C VAL A 286 -1.20 -6.98 -15.46
N ASP A 287 -0.88 -8.26 -15.41
CA ASP A 287 -0.76 -8.99 -14.15
C ASP A 287 0.64 -8.84 -13.56
N GLU A 288 0.73 -8.71 -12.24
CA GLU A 288 1.95 -8.48 -11.47
C GLU A 288 2.76 -7.26 -11.97
N LEU A 289 2.10 -6.09 -11.96
CA LEU A 289 2.64 -4.83 -12.51
C LEU A 289 3.99 -4.42 -11.88
N THR A 290 4.24 -4.73 -10.60
CA THR A 290 5.51 -4.41 -9.92
C THR A 290 6.72 -5.20 -10.44
N GLN A 291 6.53 -6.22 -11.25
CA GLN A 291 7.64 -6.91 -11.89
C GLN A 291 8.31 -6.09 -13.02
N TYR A 292 7.67 -5.03 -13.49
CA TYR A 292 8.23 -4.12 -14.50
C TYR A 292 8.99 -2.98 -13.81
N SER A 293 10.30 -2.89 -14.08
CA SER A 293 11.20 -1.98 -13.36
C SER A 293 10.90 -0.50 -13.60
N THR A 294 10.30 -0.18 -14.75
CA THR A 294 9.99 1.21 -15.14
C THR A 294 8.54 1.35 -15.60
N PRO A 295 7.95 2.55 -15.55
CA PRO A 295 6.60 2.80 -16.06
C PRO A 295 6.52 2.80 -17.60
N PHE A 296 7.63 2.55 -18.33
CA PHE A 296 7.69 2.66 -19.80
C PHE A 296 6.67 1.75 -20.50
N ALA A 297 6.65 0.45 -20.17
CA ALA A 297 5.73 -0.49 -20.78
C ALA A 297 4.26 -0.13 -20.52
N TRP A 298 3.92 0.28 -19.28
CA TRP A 298 2.59 0.74 -18.91
C TRP A 298 2.14 1.97 -19.71
N ASN A 299 3.02 2.98 -19.80
CA ASN A 299 2.74 4.23 -20.53
C ASN A 299 2.60 3.97 -22.04
N TYR A 300 3.42 3.07 -22.60
CA TYR A 300 3.31 2.68 -24.00
C TYR A 300 2.02 1.93 -24.28
N LEU A 301 1.63 0.96 -23.46
CA LEU A 301 0.38 0.22 -23.59
C LEU A 301 -0.84 1.16 -23.52
N ARG A 302 -0.81 2.17 -22.64
CA ARG A 302 -1.85 3.22 -22.60
C ARG A 302 -2.05 3.87 -23.96
N SER A 303 -1.00 4.12 -24.73
CA SER A 303 -1.08 4.71 -26.06
C SER A 303 -1.74 3.79 -27.08
N ARG A 304 -1.87 2.49 -26.79
CA ARG A 304 -2.54 1.50 -27.63
C ARG A 304 -4.03 1.35 -27.32
N LEU A 305 -4.51 1.95 -26.23
CA LEU A 305 -5.94 1.96 -25.88
C LEU A 305 -6.73 2.87 -26.83
N ARG A 306 -7.42 2.25 -27.77
CA ARG A 306 -8.33 2.94 -28.70
C ARG A 306 -9.35 1.96 -29.27
N SER A 307 -10.57 2.42 -29.49
CA SER A 307 -11.63 1.68 -30.18
C SER A 307 -12.38 2.62 -31.13
N THR A 308 -12.87 2.07 -32.22
CA THR A 308 -13.82 2.76 -33.11
C THR A 308 -15.26 2.56 -32.67
N ASP A 309 -15.51 1.57 -31.81
CA ASP A 309 -16.83 1.31 -31.24
C ASP A 309 -17.01 2.13 -29.95
N PRO A 310 -17.94 3.09 -29.90
CA PRO A 310 -18.16 3.95 -28.75
C PRO A 310 -18.79 3.21 -27.56
N THR A 311 -19.34 2.02 -27.75
CA THR A 311 -19.93 1.23 -26.67
C THR A 311 -18.87 0.50 -25.84
N LEU A 312 -17.64 0.40 -26.33
CA LEU A 312 -16.52 -0.21 -25.63
C LEU A 312 -15.77 0.83 -24.80
N PRO A 313 -15.77 0.72 -23.47
CA PRO A 313 -14.92 1.56 -22.64
C PRO A 313 -13.45 1.18 -22.85
N LEU A 314 -12.58 2.17 -22.70
CA LEU A 314 -11.13 1.99 -22.81
C LEU A 314 -10.57 1.75 -21.42
N HIS A 315 -10.26 0.50 -21.09
CA HIS A 315 -9.78 0.10 -19.78
C HIS A 315 -8.33 -0.41 -19.81
N LEU A 316 -7.52 0.13 -18.91
CA LEU A 316 -6.18 -0.37 -18.59
C LEU A 316 -6.20 -0.86 -17.14
N ARG A 317 -6.07 -2.16 -16.94
CA ARG A 317 -6.18 -2.85 -15.67
C ARG A 317 -4.83 -3.40 -15.24
N ALA A 318 -4.58 -3.38 -13.94
CA ALA A 318 -3.42 -4.06 -13.40
C ALA A 318 -3.77 -4.80 -12.13
N THR A 319 -3.01 -5.86 -11.87
CA THR A 319 -2.94 -6.49 -10.56
C THR A 319 -1.50 -6.48 -10.07
N SER A 320 -1.28 -6.46 -8.78
CA SER A 320 0.04 -6.63 -8.19
C SER A 320 0.01 -6.89 -6.70
N ASN A 321 1.07 -7.53 -6.22
CA ASN A 321 1.48 -7.47 -4.83
C ASN A 321 2.48 -6.32 -4.64
N PRO A 322 2.64 -5.75 -3.42
CA PRO A 322 3.78 -4.90 -3.11
C PRO A 322 5.09 -5.70 -3.20
N GLY A 323 6.19 -5.04 -3.46
CA GLY A 323 7.49 -5.65 -3.69
C GLY A 323 7.91 -5.63 -5.16
N SER A 324 8.99 -6.36 -5.48
CA SER A 324 9.61 -6.39 -6.81
C SER A 324 10.19 -5.05 -7.29
N SER A 325 10.89 -5.08 -8.43
CA SER A 325 11.68 -3.95 -8.93
C SER A 325 10.88 -2.70 -9.29
N GLY A 326 9.60 -2.85 -9.62
CA GLY A 326 8.72 -1.74 -9.99
C GLY A 326 7.89 -1.16 -8.85
N HIS A 327 8.07 -1.67 -7.62
CA HIS A 327 7.29 -1.23 -6.46
C HIS A 327 7.21 0.29 -6.32
N GLY A 328 8.35 0.97 -6.43
CA GLY A 328 8.45 2.42 -6.21
C GLY A 328 7.59 3.23 -7.18
N TRP A 329 7.69 2.97 -8.50
CA TRP A 329 6.90 3.72 -9.47
C TRP A 329 5.41 3.37 -9.43
N VAL A 330 5.05 2.09 -9.16
CA VAL A 330 3.64 1.68 -8.99
C VAL A 330 3.03 2.38 -7.79
N LYS A 331 3.76 2.44 -6.68
CA LYS A 331 3.34 3.15 -5.47
C LYS A 331 3.11 4.64 -5.74
N LYS A 332 4.07 5.34 -6.35
CA LYS A 332 3.95 6.76 -6.74
C LYS A 332 2.77 6.99 -7.70
N MET A 333 2.48 6.05 -8.60
CA MET A 333 1.45 6.21 -9.62
C MET A 333 0.04 5.95 -9.10
N PHE A 334 -0.17 4.99 -8.18
CA PHE A 334 -1.49 4.50 -7.80
C PHE A 334 -1.82 4.61 -6.31
N ILE A 335 -0.81 4.53 -5.43
CA ILE A 335 -1.04 4.42 -3.98
C ILE A 335 -0.94 5.79 -3.29
N ASP A 336 0.17 6.51 -3.52
CA ASP A 336 0.47 7.77 -2.82
C ASP A 336 -0.47 8.94 -3.19
N PRO A 337 -1.03 9.04 -4.42
CA PRO A 337 -1.82 10.21 -4.80
C PRO A 337 -3.17 10.35 -4.11
N ALA A 338 -3.77 9.24 -3.63
CA ALA A 338 -5.09 9.29 -3.00
C ALA A 338 -5.31 8.12 -2.02
N PRO A 339 -6.23 8.25 -1.06
CA PRO A 339 -6.64 7.15 -0.21
C PRO A 339 -7.14 5.95 -1.01
N ALA A 340 -6.88 4.74 -0.50
CA ALA A 340 -7.32 3.50 -1.11
C ALA A 340 -8.83 3.48 -1.38
N GLY A 341 -9.23 2.97 -2.55
CA GLY A 341 -10.63 2.92 -2.99
C GLY A 341 -11.17 4.22 -3.59
N GLN A 342 -10.44 5.34 -3.49
CA GLN A 342 -10.86 6.62 -4.05
C GLN A 342 -10.33 6.79 -5.48
N ALA A 343 -11.21 7.24 -6.40
CA ALA A 343 -10.80 7.66 -7.74
C ALA A 343 -10.15 9.06 -7.68
N PHE A 344 -9.08 9.26 -8.45
CA PHE A 344 -8.37 10.53 -8.51
C PHE A 344 -7.94 10.85 -9.95
N PRO A 345 -7.78 12.14 -10.31
CA PRO A 345 -7.19 12.53 -11.59
C PRO A 345 -5.81 11.95 -11.76
N ALA A 346 -5.51 11.39 -12.93
CA ALA A 346 -4.17 10.87 -13.21
C ALA A 346 -3.12 11.98 -13.06
N THR A 347 -2.02 11.65 -12.39
CA THR A 347 -0.90 12.55 -12.16
C THR A 347 0.32 12.14 -12.97
N ASP A 348 1.15 13.09 -13.30
CA ASP A 348 2.50 12.86 -13.79
C ASP A 348 3.34 12.29 -12.64
N ILE A 349 4.07 11.20 -12.90
CA ILE A 349 4.76 10.44 -11.85
C ILE A 349 5.96 11.19 -11.25
N ASP A 350 6.58 12.08 -12.05
CA ASP A 350 7.79 12.79 -11.65
C ASP A 350 7.46 14.09 -10.93
N THR A 351 6.44 14.80 -11.40
CA THR A 351 6.06 16.11 -10.86
C THR A 351 4.89 16.07 -9.88
N GLY A 352 4.15 14.96 -9.83
CA GLY A 352 2.92 14.82 -9.04
C GLY A 352 1.75 15.69 -9.52
N LYS A 353 1.93 16.47 -10.59
CA LYS A 353 0.89 17.38 -11.10
C LYS A 353 -0.19 16.59 -11.85
N PRO A 354 -1.47 17.01 -11.76
CA PRO A 354 -2.54 16.40 -12.53
C PRO A 354 -2.28 16.49 -14.03
N LEU A 355 -2.55 15.41 -14.76
CA LEU A 355 -2.56 15.39 -16.21
C LEU A 355 -3.87 15.96 -16.71
N VAL A 356 -3.83 17.15 -17.32
CA VAL A 356 -5.01 17.87 -17.78
C VAL A 356 -4.94 18.17 -19.28
N TYR A 357 -6.10 18.41 -19.89
CA TYR A 357 -6.14 18.88 -21.26
C TYR A 357 -5.49 20.26 -21.39
N PRO A 358 -4.62 20.44 -22.40
CA PRO A 358 -3.87 21.68 -22.60
C PRO A 358 -4.80 22.88 -22.93
N GLU A 359 -4.27 24.08 -22.75
CA GLU A 359 -4.93 25.30 -23.19
C GLU A 359 -5.24 25.24 -24.69
N GLY A 360 -6.41 25.74 -25.09
CA GLY A 360 -6.92 25.67 -26.47
C GLY A 360 -7.70 24.39 -26.80
N HIS A 361 -7.69 23.37 -25.97
CA HIS A 361 -8.56 22.22 -26.13
C HIS A 361 -9.95 22.51 -25.57
N LYS A 362 -11.02 21.96 -26.21
CA LYS A 362 -12.43 22.14 -25.75
C LYS A 362 -12.69 21.72 -24.29
N LYS A 363 -11.82 20.93 -23.70
CA LYS A 363 -11.83 20.43 -22.32
C LYS A 363 -10.65 20.94 -21.51
N ALA A 364 -10.11 22.11 -21.87
CA ALA A 364 -8.94 22.68 -21.19
C ALA A 364 -9.13 22.70 -19.66
N GLY A 365 -8.12 22.20 -18.93
CA GLY A 365 -8.12 22.11 -17.47
C GLY A 365 -8.83 20.89 -16.88
N GLU A 366 -9.65 20.15 -17.64
CA GLU A 366 -10.21 18.88 -17.16
C GLU A 366 -9.11 17.79 -17.11
N ALA A 367 -9.26 16.83 -16.18
CA ALA A 367 -8.37 15.68 -16.11
C ALA A 367 -8.43 14.84 -17.38
N LEU A 368 -7.27 14.37 -17.88
CA LEU A 368 -7.21 13.50 -19.06
C LEU A 368 -7.94 12.18 -18.83
N PHE A 369 -7.78 11.61 -17.64
CA PHE A 369 -8.46 10.40 -17.18
C PHE A 369 -8.26 10.23 -15.66
N TYR A 370 -8.97 9.25 -15.10
CA TYR A 370 -8.93 8.93 -13.67
C TYR A 370 -8.23 7.60 -13.43
N ARG A 371 -7.58 7.51 -12.27
CA ARG A 371 -6.98 6.32 -11.69
C ARG A 371 -7.69 5.92 -10.42
N ARG A 372 -7.57 4.65 -10.07
CA ARG A 372 -8.04 4.12 -8.79
C ARG A 372 -7.16 2.97 -8.33
N PHE A 373 -6.84 2.95 -7.04
CA PHE A 373 -6.25 1.81 -6.36
C PHE A 373 -7.31 1.10 -5.52
N ILE A 374 -7.45 -0.21 -5.70
CA ILE A 374 -8.36 -1.04 -4.93
C ILE A 374 -7.51 -2.04 -4.15
N PRO A 375 -7.46 -1.94 -2.79
CA PRO A 375 -6.66 -2.82 -1.97
C PRO A 375 -7.30 -4.19 -1.85
N SER A 376 -6.48 -5.25 -1.85
CA SER A 376 -6.88 -6.65 -1.70
C SER A 376 -6.19 -7.29 -0.50
N LYS A 377 -6.92 -8.06 0.28
CA LYS A 377 -6.43 -8.86 1.41
C LYS A 377 -6.77 -10.32 1.22
N LEU A 378 -6.03 -11.22 1.88
CA LEU A 378 -6.34 -12.64 1.86
C LEU A 378 -7.75 -12.92 2.40
N SER A 379 -8.18 -12.20 3.44
CA SER A 379 -9.53 -12.31 4.02
C SER A 379 -10.68 -11.97 3.07
N ASP A 380 -10.40 -11.31 1.94
CA ASP A 380 -11.39 -10.99 0.92
C ASP A 380 -11.71 -12.19 0.02
N ASN A 381 -10.90 -13.25 0.12
CA ASN A 381 -11.10 -14.51 -0.60
C ASN A 381 -11.47 -15.66 0.36
N PRO A 382 -12.77 -15.92 0.58
CA PRO A 382 -13.21 -16.95 1.50
C PRO A 382 -12.70 -18.36 1.16
N TYR A 383 -12.42 -18.62 -0.13
CA TYR A 383 -11.97 -19.95 -0.57
C TYR A 383 -10.59 -20.34 -0.03
N LEU A 384 -9.69 -19.37 0.11
CA LEU A 384 -8.34 -19.59 0.66
C LEU A 384 -8.26 -19.25 2.15
N TYR A 385 -9.03 -18.25 2.60
CA TYR A 385 -8.97 -17.79 3.97
C TYR A 385 -9.63 -18.76 4.97
N ASP A 386 -10.79 -19.35 4.59
CA ASP A 386 -11.54 -20.24 5.49
C ASP A 386 -10.81 -21.59 5.71
N GLU A 387 -9.95 -22.01 4.80
CA GLU A 387 -9.11 -23.21 4.92
C GLU A 387 -7.93 -23.01 5.88
N GLY A 388 -7.35 -21.81 5.93
CA GLY A 388 -6.26 -21.42 6.83
C GLY A 388 -4.87 -21.93 6.47
N THR A 389 -4.72 -22.94 5.61
CA THR A 389 -3.43 -23.52 5.21
C THR A 389 -2.57 -22.49 4.48
N TYR A 390 -3.17 -21.73 3.57
CA TYR A 390 -2.46 -20.71 2.82
C TYR A 390 -1.98 -19.56 3.71
N GLU A 391 -2.80 -19.12 4.67
CA GLU A 391 -2.42 -18.13 5.67
C GLU A 391 -1.22 -18.59 6.50
N ALA A 392 -1.23 -19.86 6.94
CA ALA A 392 -0.12 -20.45 7.70
C ALA A 392 1.19 -20.45 6.90
N ASN A 393 1.13 -20.76 5.60
CA ASN A 393 2.31 -20.69 4.72
C ASN A 393 2.85 -19.26 4.63
N LEU A 394 2.00 -18.25 4.48
CA LEU A 394 2.43 -16.84 4.43
C LEU A 394 2.99 -16.36 5.78
N LEU A 395 2.43 -16.83 6.91
CA LEU A 395 2.93 -16.51 8.25
C LEU A 395 4.33 -17.06 8.51
N SER A 396 4.74 -18.15 7.83
CA SER A 396 6.07 -18.75 7.95
C SER A 396 7.17 -17.98 7.20
N LEU A 397 6.80 -17.02 6.36
CA LEU A 397 7.76 -16.23 5.60
C LEU A 397 8.52 -15.23 6.48
N PRO A 398 9.72 -14.80 6.06
CA PRO A 398 10.43 -13.68 6.68
C PRO A 398 9.53 -12.43 6.80
N GLU A 399 9.76 -11.60 7.83
CA GLU A 399 8.90 -10.47 8.17
C GLU A 399 8.58 -9.56 6.98
N THR A 400 9.57 -9.19 6.18
CA THR A 400 9.36 -8.32 5.01
C THR A 400 8.41 -8.96 4.00
N GLN A 401 8.65 -10.22 3.62
CA GLN A 401 7.78 -10.94 2.68
C GLN A 401 6.39 -11.19 3.25
N ARG A 402 6.30 -11.49 4.55
CA ARG A 402 5.01 -11.65 5.23
C ARG A 402 4.19 -10.37 5.18
N ARG A 403 4.80 -9.22 5.46
CA ARG A 403 4.12 -7.91 5.38
C ARG A 403 3.66 -7.59 3.96
N GLN A 404 4.46 -7.91 2.96
CA GLN A 404 4.09 -7.71 1.56
C GLN A 404 2.98 -8.65 1.11
N LEU A 405 3.12 -9.95 1.34
CA LEU A 405 2.26 -10.97 0.77
C LEU A 405 1.01 -11.26 1.61
N LEU A 406 1.11 -11.18 2.94
CA LEU A 406 -0.04 -11.41 3.82
C LEU A 406 -0.81 -10.13 4.15
N GLU A 407 -0.08 -9.04 4.46
CA GLU A 407 -0.69 -7.78 4.87
C GLU A 407 -0.97 -6.85 3.69
N GLY A 408 -0.30 -7.07 2.55
CA GLY A 408 -0.39 -6.21 1.37
C GLY A 408 0.19 -4.81 1.60
N ASP A 409 1.24 -4.74 2.42
CA ASP A 409 1.83 -3.48 2.88
C ASP A 409 2.71 -2.84 1.81
N TRP A 410 2.25 -1.73 1.25
CA TRP A 410 2.98 -0.92 0.28
C TRP A 410 4.02 0.02 0.88
N SER A 411 4.20 0.01 2.17
CA SER A 411 5.25 0.82 2.82
C SER A 411 6.64 0.16 2.77
N ILE A 412 6.73 -1.12 2.40
CA ILE A 412 7.95 -1.93 2.41
C ILE A 412 8.21 -2.52 1.03
N ALA A 413 9.39 -2.25 0.46
CA ALA A 413 9.86 -2.90 -0.76
C ALA A 413 10.77 -4.10 -0.42
N GLU A 414 10.58 -5.23 -1.09
CA GLU A 414 11.50 -6.37 -1.00
C GLU A 414 12.84 -6.00 -1.61
N GLY A 415 13.94 -6.36 -0.93
CA GLY A 415 15.27 -5.98 -1.37
C GLY A 415 15.55 -4.49 -1.22
N ALA A 416 14.76 -3.74 -0.44
CA ALA A 416 15.08 -2.37 -0.09
C ALA A 416 16.44 -2.30 0.60
N ALA A 417 17.26 -1.33 0.17
CA ALA A 417 18.59 -1.13 0.73
C ALA A 417 18.54 -0.70 2.21
N PHE A 418 17.45 -0.05 2.63
CA PHE A 418 17.29 0.54 3.96
C PHE A 418 16.01 0.05 4.63
N SER A 419 15.94 -1.26 4.86
CA SER A 419 14.78 -1.92 5.47
C SER A 419 14.51 -1.48 6.91
N GLU A 420 15.44 -0.84 7.59
CA GLU A 420 15.32 -0.29 8.95
C GLU A 420 14.53 1.03 8.98
N PHE A 421 14.43 1.73 7.86
CA PHE A 421 13.72 3.00 7.82
C PHE A 421 12.25 2.82 8.16
N ARG A 422 11.77 3.61 9.12
CA ARG A 422 10.37 3.65 9.59
C ARG A 422 9.92 5.10 9.66
N ILE A 423 8.89 5.46 8.90
CA ILE A 423 8.40 6.86 8.86
C ILE A 423 8.13 7.39 10.27
N HIS A 424 7.41 6.65 11.12
CA HIS A 424 7.05 7.10 12.45
C HIS A 424 8.21 7.23 13.44
N GLN A 425 9.37 6.63 13.16
CA GLN A 425 10.58 6.69 13.99
C GLN A 425 11.61 7.68 13.45
N HIS A 426 11.71 7.78 12.13
CA HIS A 426 12.76 8.56 11.46
C HIS A 426 12.26 9.89 10.92
N THR A 427 10.99 10.26 11.15
CA THR A 427 10.49 11.57 10.75
C THR A 427 9.90 12.33 11.91
N CYS A 428 10.00 13.66 11.86
CA CYS A 428 9.38 14.55 12.83
C CYS A 428 8.72 15.76 12.16
N ALA A 429 7.86 16.45 12.91
CA ALA A 429 7.36 17.74 12.49
C ALA A 429 8.50 18.77 12.47
N PRO A 430 8.50 19.75 11.54
CA PRO A 430 9.46 20.82 11.53
C PRO A 430 9.45 21.62 12.84
N PHE A 431 10.61 21.94 13.33
CA PHE A 431 10.81 22.87 14.45
C PHE A 431 11.89 23.89 14.09
N GLU A 432 11.97 24.97 14.81
CA GLU A 432 12.99 25.99 14.62
C GLU A 432 14.35 25.44 15.07
N ILE A 433 15.29 25.31 14.12
CA ILE A 433 16.64 24.81 14.41
C ILE A 433 17.41 25.88 15.22
N PRO A 434 17.93 25.57 16.42
CA PRO A 434 18.70 26.49 17.21
C PRO A 434 19.89 27.06 16.42
N PRO A 435 20.21 28.36 16.55
CA PRO A 435 21.25 29.02 15.73
C PRO A 435 22.67 28.48 16.00
N GLU A 436 22.90 27.90 17.17
CA GLU A 436 24.17 27.29 17.57
C GLU A 436 24.41 25.92 16.96
N TRP A 437 23.36 25.26 16.43
CA TRP A 437 23.52 23.96 15.78
C TRP A 437 24.32 24.10 14.50
N ARG A 438 25.29 23.19 14.31
CA ARG A 438 26.08 23.14 13.08
C ARG A 438 25.24 22.75 11.91
N ARG A 439 25.25 23.61 10.86
CA ARG A 439 24.50 23.39 9.63
C ARG A 439 25.42 23.20 8.46
N PHE A 440 25.04 22.37 7.52
CA PHE A 440 25.68 22.17 6.23
C PHE A 440 24.66 21.65 5.22
N ARG A 441 25.04 21.49 3.97
CA ARG A 441 24.17 20.93 2.93
C ARG A 441 24.93 19.94 2.06
N SER A 442 24.21 19.18 1.25
CA SER A 442 24.75 18.34 0.18
C SER A 442 23.94 18.49 -1.08
N CYS A 443 24.54 18.18 -2.23
CA CYS A 443 23.88 18.25 -3.51
C CYS A 443 24.40 17.15 -4.44
N ASP A 444 23.47 16.41 -5.02
CA ASP A 444 23.67 15.63 -6.24
C ASP A 444 23.07 16.41 -7.41
N TYR A 445 23.90 16.75 -8.40
CA TYR A 445 23.51 17.63 -9.51
C TYR A 445 23.11 16.84 -10.76
N GLY A 446 21.92 17.13 -11.27
CA GLY A 446 21.44 16.67 -12.57
C GLY A 446 20.76 17.80 -13.36
N TYR A 447 21.04 17.93 -14.65
CA TYR A 447 20.31 18.86 -15.53
C TYR A 447 19.11 18.20 -16.18
N SER A 448 19.33 17.09 -16.91
CA SER A 448 18.27 16.31 -17.55
C SER A 448 17.51 15.42 -16.56
N SER A 449 18.20 14.95 -15.54
CA SER A 449 17.67 14.33 -14.33
C SER A 449 17.41 15.37 -13.24
N PHE A 450 16.99 14.95 -12.08
CA PHE A 450 16.78 15.84 -10.93
C PHE A 450 18.09 16.16 -10.23
N SER A 451 18.19 17.39 -9.71
CA SER A 451 19.15 17.76 -8.69
C SER A 451 18.49 17.63 -7.34
N ALA A 452 19.14 16.94 -6.41
CA ALA A 452 18.70 16.81 -5.03
C ALA A 452 19.62 17.59 -4.09
N VAL A 453 19.06 18.47 -3.29
CA VAL A 453 19.80 19.24 -2.27
C VAL A 453 19.17 18.98 -0.91
N HIS A 454 20.00 18.59 0.07
CA HIS A 454 19.57 18.39 1.46
C HIS A 454 20.34 19.30 2.41
N TRP A 455 19.63 19.82 3.41
CA TRP A 455 20.22 20.61 4.49
C TRP A 455 20.17 19.84 5.79
N TYR A 456 21.26 19.93 6.53
CA TYR A 456 21.48 19.19 7.76
C TYR A 456 21.75 20.12 8.93
N ALA A 457 21.25 19.71 10.11
CA ALA A 457 21.59 20.29 11.39
C ALA A 457 21.98 19.18 12.36
N ILE A 458 23.02 19.41 13.17
CA ILE A 458 23.51 18.43 14.14
C ILE A 458 23.11 18.88 15.53
N ASP A 459 22.33 18.07 16.25
CA ASP A 459 22.08 18.27 17.66
C ASP A 459 23.36 18.03 18.47
N PRO A 460 23.90 19.05 19.17
CA PRO A 460 25.12 18.89 19.92
C PRO A 460 25.01 18.01 21.15
N ASN A 461 23.77 17.75 21.65
CA ASN A 461 23.55 16.98 22.88
C ASN A 461 23.54 15.46 22.59
N PHE A 462 22.86 15.05 21.54
CA PHE A 462 22.66 13.63 21.20
C PHE A 462 23.44 13.20 19.95
N GLY A 463 23.99 14.14 19.19
CA GLY A 463 24.66 13.84 17.93
C GLY A 463 23.71 13.48 16.78
N THR A 464 22.40 13.58 16.99
CA THR A 464 21.37 13.28 16.00
C THR A 464 21.49 14.24 14.81
N LEU A 465 21.50 13.68 13.61
CA LEU A 465 21.53 14.42 12.35
C LEU A 465 20.10 14.68 11.87
N TYR A 466 19.68 15.94 11.83
CA TYR A 466 18.39 16.34 11.30
C TYR A 466 18.52 16.77 9.85
N VAL A 467 17.80 16.09 8.94
CA VAL A 467 17.61 16.55 7.55
C VAL A 467 16.38 17.47 7.56
N TYR A 468 16.61 18.79 7.64
CA TYR A 468 15.53 19.72 7.94
C TYR A 468 14.94 20.43 6.72
N ARG A 469 15.61 20.34 5.56
CA ARG A 469 15.12 20.93 4.31
C ARG A 469 15.60 20.11 3.12
N GLU A 470 14.75 20.06 2.09
CA GLU A 470 14.99 19.38 0.83
C GLU A 470 14.63 20.30 -0.34
N LEU A 471 15.41 20.24 -1.40
CA LEU A 471 15.11 20.84 -2.69
C LEU A 471 15.33 19.79 -3.78
N TYR A 472 14.30 19.58 -4.62
CA TYR A 472 14.34 18.57 -5.68
C TYR A 472 13.87 19.20 -7.00
N LEU A 473 14.81 19.51 -7.90
CA LEU A 473 14.58 20.32 -9.10
C LEU A 473 15.23 19.68 -10.32
N SER A 474 14.61 19.81 -11.49
CA SER A 474 15.18 19.42 -12.79
C SER A 474 15.31 20.62 -13.72
N LYS A 475 16.09 20.49 -14.77
CA LYS A 475 16.31 21.52 -15.82
C LYS A 475 16.85 22.86 -15.29
N HIS A 476 17.65 22.81 -14.23
CA HIS A 476 18.34 23.97 -13.69
C HIS A 476 19.83 23.90 -14.04
N THR A 477 20.39 24.99 -14.58
CA THR A 477 21.84 25.13 -14.73
C THR A 477 22.50 25.22 -13.37
N GLY A 478 23.83 25.05 -13.27
CA GLY A 478 24.56 25.23 -12.01
C GLY A 478 24.26 26.59 -11.37
N ARG A 479 24.21 27.65 -12.18
CA ARG A 479 23.87 29.01 -11.76
C ARG A 479 22.43 29.10 -11.22
N ASP A 480 21.45 28.54 -11.92
CA ASP A 480 20.05 28.62 -11.48
C ASP A 480 19.81 27.83 -10.20
N LEU A 481 20.43 26.64 -10.08
CA LEU A 481 20.38 25.85 -8.87
C LEU A 481 20.99 26.59 -7.68
N ALA A 482 22.15 27.27 -7.89
CA ALA A 482 22.78 28.06 -6.83
C ALA A 482 21.89 29.21 -6.35
N LYS A 483 21.14 29.87 -7.26
CA LYS A 483 20.15 30.90 -6.88
C LYS A 483 19.02 30.29 -6.06
N ALA A 484 18.51 29.14 -6.48
CA ALA A 484 17.46 28.43 -5.74
C ALA A 484 17.95 28.00 -4.34
N VAL A 485 19.16 27.51 -4.22
CA VAL A 485 19.83 27.20 -2.93
C VAL A 485 19.89 28.42 -2.03
N LYS A 486 20.37 29.57 -2.55
CA LYS A 486 20.43 30.83 -1.78
C LYS A 486 19.04 31.29 -1.34
N GLN A 487 18.07 31.23 -2.22
CA GLN A 487 16.70 31.58 -1.88
C GLN A 487 16.15 30.66 -0.77
N ALA A 488 16.42 29.36 -0.82
CA ALA A 488 16.00 28.42 0.21
C ALA A 488 16.71 28.65 1.56
N GLU A 489 17.93 29.24 1.56
CA GLU A 489 18.70 29.54 2.76
C GLU A 489 18.30 30.85 3.45
N GLU A 490 17.76 31.83 2.70
CA GLU A 490 17.37 33.20 3.13
C GLU A 490 18.03 33.74 4.43
N THR A 491 17.68 33.17 5.57
CA THR A 491 18.18 33.56 6.90
C THR A 491 19.12 32.53 7.53
N ASP A 492 19.25 31.35 6.91
CA ASP A 492 20.06 30.26 7.47
C ASP A 492 21.55 30.48 7.24
N ARG A 493 22.37 30.40 8.30
CA ARG A 493 23.82 30.40 8.19
C ARG A 493 24.32 29.00 7.85
N VAL A 494 24.45 28.68 6.56
CA VAL A 494 25.00 27.40 6.06
C VAL A 494 26.41 27.64 5.52
N PRO A 495 27.46 27.29 6.28
CA PRO A 495 28.83 27.69 5.96
C PRO A 495 29.40 26.99 4.72
N TYR A 496 28.96 25.80 4.36
CA TYR A 496 29.42 25.04 3.19
C TYR A 496 28.45 23.96 2.78
N GLY A 497 28.67 23.38 1.61
CA GLY A 497 27.98 22.19 1.11
C GLY A 497 28.95 21.18 0.51
N ILE A 498 28.48 19.95 0.36
CA ILE A 498 29.15 18.87 -0.37
C ILE A 498 28.43 18.71 -1.71
N LEU A 499 29.16 18.82 -2.80
CA LEU A 499 28.62 18.68 -4.15
C LEU A 499 29.27 17.49 -4.85
N ASP A 500 28.51 16.79 -5.71
CA ASP A 500 29.09 15.72 -6.52
C ASP A 500 30.39 16.18 -7.16
N SER A 501 31.47 15.43 -6.93
CA SER A 501 32.79 15.75 -7.41
C SER A 501 32.89 15.78 -8.94
N SER A 502 31.96 15.18 -9.70
CA SER A 502 31.91 15.32 -11.15
C SER A 502 31.67 16.75 -11.62
N CYS A 503 31.07 17.58 -10.78
CA CYS A 503 30.79 18.99 -11.08
C CYS A 503 32.04 19.88 -11.17
N TRP A 504 33.19 19.41 -10.69
CA TRP A 504 34.50 20.12 -10.83
C TRP A 504 35.24 19.80 -12.14
N HIS A 505 34.76 18.80 -12.91
CA HIS A 505 35.40 18.42 -14.16
C HIS A 505 34.85 19.23 -15.33
N ASN A 506 35.75 19.88 -16.09
CA ASN A 506 35.39 20.47 -17.39
C ASN A 506 35.14 19.34 -18.41
N ARG A 507 33.90 19.14 -18.81
CA ARG A 507 33.52 18.11 -19.79
C ARG A 507 33.76 18.53 -21.23
N GLY A 508 34.95 19.11 -21.51
CA GLY A 508 35.33 19.58 -22.86
C GLY A 508 34.61 20.85 -23.34
N GLN A 509 33.87 21.52 -22.45
CA GLN A 509 33.29 22.84 -22.73
C GLN A 509 34.32 23.95 -22.44
N ILE A 510 34.35 24.96 -23.30
CA ILE A 510 35.06 26.19 -23.04
C ILE A 510 34.22 27.00 -22.05
N GLY A 511 34.59 27.00 -20.76
CA GLY A 511 33.86 27.72 -19.72
C GLY A 511 34.12 27.18 -18.31
N PRO A 512 33.54 27.81 -17.30
CA PRO A 512 33.66 27.34 -15.92
C PRO A 512 32.96 26.00 -15.73
N SER A 513 33.44 25.21 -14.79
CA SER A 513 32.79 23.99 -14.33
C SER A 513 31.46 24.32 -13.60
N ILE A 514 30.57 23.34 -13.46
CA ILE A 514 29.29 23.51 -12.75
C ILE A 514 29.55 24.02 -11.32
N ALA A 515 30.55 23.46 -10.65
CA ALA A 515 30.93 23.90 -9.30
C ALA A 515 31.40 25.36 -9.26
N GLU A 516 32.20 25.80 -10.23
CA GLU A 516 32.65 27.18 -10.34
C GLU A 516 31.50 28.15 -10.63
N GLU A 517 30.52 27.76 -11.48
CA GLU A 517 29.30 28.54 -11.70
C GLU A 517 28.50 28.70 -10.40
N MET A 518 28.32 27.62 -9.63
CA MET A 518 27.60 27.66 -8.37
C MET A 518 28.34 28.52 -7.32
N ILE A 519 29.67 28.43 -7.27
CA ILE A 519 30.49 29.22 -6.35
C ILE A 519 30.46 30.71 -6.74
N ALA A 520 30.46 31.04 -8.03
CA ALA A 520 30.39 32.42 -8.53
C ALA A 520 29.06 33.10 -8.12
N GLU A 521 27.97 32.33 -7.97
CA GLU A 521 26.69 32.83 -7.42
C GLU A 521 26.71 33.04 -5.88
N GLY A 522 27.83 32.73 -5.21
CA GLY A 522 28.03 32.95 -3.77
C GLY A 522 27.71 31.78 -2.87
N THR A 523 27.45 30.58 -3.42
CA THR A 523 27.36 29.36 -2.62
C THR A 523 28.73 28.73 -2.41
N ARG A 524 28.96 28.10 -1.25
CA ARG A 524 30.24 27.45 -0.93
C ARG A 524 30.09 25.95 -1.01
N TRP A 525 30.94 25.29 -1.81
CA TRP A 525 30.92 23.86 -2.03
C TRP A 525 32.27 23.21 -1.86
N ARG A 526 32.26 21.93 -1.47
CA ARG A 526 33.43 21.04 -1.44
C ARG A 526 33.08 19.78 -2.25
N PRO A 527 34.07 19.13 -2.90
CA PRO A 527 33.82 17.90 -3.63
C PRO A 527 33.44 16.76 -2.70
N SER A 528 32.53 15.88 -3.17
CA SER A 528 32.21 14.61 -2.52
C SER A 528 33.40 13.65 -2.57
N ASP A 529 33.42 12.68 -1.63
CA ASP A 529 34.43 11.60 -1.61
C ASP A 529 34.18 10.62 -2.76
N ARG A 530 35.24 10.37 -3.55
CA ARG A 530 35.29 9.38 -4.64
C ARG A 530 36.28 8.24 -4.39
N SER A 531 36.82 8.12 -3.19
CA SER A 531 37.73 7.03 -2.88
C SER A 531 37.07 5.66 -3.16
N ALA A 532 37.86 4.65 -3.49
CA ALA A 532 37.36 3.31 -3.69
C ALA A 532 36.64 2.84 -2.42
N GLY A 533 35.43 2.30 -2.59
CA GLY A 533 34.57 1.87 -1.49
C GLY A 533 33.74 2.97 -0.81
N ALA A 534 33.83 4.26 -1.22
CA ALA A 534 33.06 5.34 -0.61
C ALA A 534 31.53 5.14 -0.70
N ARG A 535 31.03 4.48 -1.75
CA ARG A 535 29.60 4.16 -1.88
C ARG A 535 29.16 3.14 -0.83
N VAL A 536 29.91 2.05 -0.69
CA VAL A 536 29.64 1.00 0.31
C VAL A 536 29.76 1.56 1.73
N ALA A 537 30.81 2.35 1.99
CA ALA A 537 30.98 3.02 3.29
C ALA A 537 29.80 3.96 3.60
N GLY A 538 29.28 4.67 2.60
CA GLY A 538 28.12 5.55 2.73
C GLY A 538 26.84 4.78 3.04
N LYS A 539 26.61 3.65 2.37
CA LYS A 539 25.48 2.74 2.68
C LYS A 539 25.56 2.21 4.11
N ASN A 540 26.72 1.70 4.52
CA ASN A 540 26.93 1.21 5.88
C ASN A 540 26.72 2.31 6.92
N ARG A 541 27.20 3.53 6.63
CA ARG A 541 26.96 4.68 7.52
C ARG A 541 25.48 5.02 7.62
N MET A 542 24.72 4.90 6.54
CA MET A 542 23.28 5.09 6.58
C MET A 542 22.59 4.05 7.45
N HIS A 543 22.97 2.76 7.33
CA HIS A 543 22.46 1.70 8.22
C HIS A 543 22.75 2.00 9.70
N GLU A 544 23.95 2.48 10.02
CA GLU A 544 24.28 2.88 11.41
C GLU A 544 23.41 4.02 11.90
N LEU A 545 23.18 5.05 11.07
CA LEU A 545 22.35 6.20 11.45
C LEU A 545 20.86 5.88 11.56
N LEU A 546 20.39 4.87 10.83
CA LEU A 546 18.99 4.40 10.92
C LEU A 546 18.74 3.49 12.14
N LYS A 547 19.77 2.95 12.78
CA LYS A 547 19.59 2.16 13.99
C LYS A 547 19.07 3.03 15.12
N ILE A 548 18.13 2.49 15.86
CA ILE A 548 17.65 3.10 17.09
C ILE A 548 18.68 2.81 18.17
N ASP A 549 19.17 3.82 18.82
CA ASP A 549 20.05 3.68 19.99
C ASP A 549 19.24 3.13 21.17
N GLU A 550 19.73 2.06 21.79
CA GLU A 550 19.02 1.34 22.84
C GLU A 550 18.87 2.17 24.14
N VAL A 551 19.73 3.17 24.34
CA VAL A 551 19.72 4.00 25.56
C VAL A 551 18.86 5.25 25.39
N THR A 552 18.96 5.89 24.23
CA THR A 552 18.23 7.14 23.94
C THR A 552 16.88 6.91 23.26
N GLU A 553 16.63 5.68 22.79
CA GLU A 553 15.46 5.30 21.98
C GLU A 553 15.28 6.19 20.72
N THR A 554 16.35 6.83 20.25
CA THR A 554 16.33 7.73 19.11
C THR A 554 17.24 7.23 17.98
N PRO A 555 16.90 7.48 16.70
CA PRO A 555 17.80 7.18 15.59
C PRO A 555 18.90 8.23 15.47
N GLY A 556 20.03 7.85 14.86
CA GLY A 556 21.11 8.77 14.56
C GLY A 556 20.80 9.80 13.47
N ILE A 557 19.73 9.57 12.68
CA ILE A 557 19.24 10.49 11.64
C ILE A 557 17.73 10.63 11.67
N VAL A 558 17.22 11.87 11.58
CA VAL A 558 15.79 12.20 11.56
C VAL A 558 15.51 13.17 10.41
N PHE A 559 14.41 12.97 9.70
CA PHE A 559 13.98 13.80 8.60
C PHE A 559 12.77 14.65 9.00
N PHE A 560 12.79 15.94 8.66
CA PHE A 560 11.56 16.71 8.75
C PHE A 560 10.55 16.20 7.72
N ASN A 561 9.29 16.10 8.09
CA ASN A 561 8.22 15.60 7.21
C ASN A 561 8.00 16.47 5.94
N THR A 562 8.68 17.61 5.86
CA THR A 562 8.78 18.47 4.65
C THR A 562 9.77 17.94 3.61
N CYS A 563 10.70 17.05 3.99
CA CYS A 563 11.65 16.39 3.07
C CYS A 563 10.96 15.18 2.38
N ARG A 564 9.97 15.49 1.56
CA ARG A 564 9.02 14.49 1.03
C ARG A 564 9.66 13.48 0.11
N GLN A 565 10.60 13.90 -0.73
CA GLN A 565 11.17 13.03 -1.76
C GLN A 565 12.06 11.96 -1.13
N ILE A 566 13.01 12.34 -0.25
CA ILE A 566 13.89 11.37 0.42
C ILE A 566 13.10 10.41 1.32
N ILE A 567 12.05 10.88 2.01
CA ILE A 567 11.17 10.03 2.83
C ILE A 567 10.43 9.01 1.97
N ALA A 568 10.03 9.39 0.75
CA ALA A 568 9.39 8.49 -0.19
C ALA A 568 10.37 7.50 -0.83
N ASP A 569 11.62 7.92 -1.09
CA ASP A 569 12.61 7.12 -1.80
C ASP A 569 13.31 6.09 -0.89
N LEU A 570 13.70 6.45 0.34
CA LEU A 570 14.45 5.56 1.24
C LEU A 570 13.85 4.16 1.42
N PRO A 571 12.54 3.98 1.65
CA PRO A 571 11.96 2.66 1.87
C PRO A 571 11.87 1.80 0.61
N VAL A 572 12.11 2.37 -0.58
CA VAL A 572 11.92 1.68 -1.87
C VAL A 572 13.20 1.57 -2.70
N ILE A 573 14.31 2.19 -2.29
CA ILE A 573 15.61 2.07 -2.96
C ILE A 573 16.06 0.61 -2.92
N PRO A 574 16.26 -0.07 -4.08
CA PRO A 574 16.65 -1.47 -4.09
C PRO A 574 18.13 -1.66 -3.77
N SER A 575 18.46 -2.74 -3.06
CA SER A 575 19.82 -3.25 -2.94
C SER A 575 20.30 -3.80 -4.28
N ASP A 576 21.62 -3.89 -4.48
CA ASP A 576 22.18 -4.52 -5.68
C ASP A 576 21.71 -5.98 -5.80
N PRO A 577 21.00 -6.37 -6.87
CA PRO A 577 20.46 -7.72 -7.05
C PRO A 577 21.55 -8.78 -7.22
N LYS A 578 22.79 -8.39 -7.46
CA LYS A 578 23.93 -9.31 -7.55
C LYS A 578 24.55 -9.61 -6.18
N GLY A 579 23.92 -9.19 -5.08
CA GLY A 579 24.42 -9.38 -3.73
C GLY A 579 25.59 -8.46 -3.37
N GLY A 580 25.77 -7.36 -4.12
CA GLY A 580 26.75 -6.31 -3.81
C GLY A 580 26.39 -5.51 -2.56
N ASP A 581 27.39 -4.93 -1.92
CA ASP A 581 27.21 -4.12 -0.71
C ASP A 581 26.67 -2.71 -0.98
N ASP A 582 26.24 -2.37 -2.22
CA ASP A 582 25.70 -1.08 -2.63
C ASP A 582 24.19 -1.13 -2.92
N ILE A 583 23.58 -0.02 -3.28
CA ILE A 583 22.24 0.05 -3.87
C ILE A 583 22.30 -0.37 -5.35
N ASP A 584 21.15 -0.72 -5.94
CA ASP A 584 21.06 -0.99 -7.38
C ASP A 584 21.35 0.31 -8.17
N GLN A 585 22.50 0.37 -8.83
CA GLN A 585 22.94 1.53 -9.61
C GLN A 585 22.07 1.83 -10.86
N ARG A 586 21.15 0.91 -11.22
CA ARG A 586 20.20 1.10 -12.32
C ARG A 586 18.91 1.81 -11.85
N TYR A 587 18.76 2.02 -10.55
CA TYR A 587 17.62 2.71 -9.99
C TYR A 587 17.66 4.18 -10.39
N ALA A 588 16.66 4.62 -11.17
CA ALA A 588 16.64 5.94 -11.81
C ALA A 588 16.41 7.12 -10.85
N SER A 589 16.04 6.85 -9.60
CA SER A 589 15.74 7.88 -8.57
C SER A 589 16.76 7.86 -7.42
N ASP A 590 18.03 7.59 -7.70
CA ASP A 590 19.10 7.54 -6.70
C ASP A 590 19.62 8.91 -6.26
N HIS A 591 19.21 9.98 -6.93
CA HIS A 591 19.70 11.35 -6.67
C HIS A 591 19.51 11.84 -5.23
N THR A 592 18.37 11.53 -4.62
CA THR A 592 18.11 11.87 -3.21
C THR A 592 19.06 11.14 -2.28
N TYR A 593 19.26 9.84 -2.52
CA TYR A 593 20.20 9.03 -1.75
C TYR A 593 21.65 9.46 -1.97
N ASP A 594 22.09 9.72 -3.20
CA ASP A 594 23.44 10.15 -3.47
C ASP A 594 23.75 11.49 -2.82
N SER A 595 22.83 12.46 -2.89
CA SER A 595 22.95 13.70 -2.13
C SER A 595 23.07 13.42 -0.62
N LEU A 596 22.16 12.58 -0.06
CA LEU A 596 22.20 12.21 1.36
C LEU A 596 23.54 11.56 1.74
N ARG A 597 24.00 10.61 0.92
CA ARG A 597 25.29 9.92 1.10
C ARG A 597 26.46 10.90 1.14
N TYR A 598 26.52 11.88 0.23
CA TYR A 598 27.56 12.92 0.27
C TYR A 598 27.53 13.70 1.58
N GLY A 599 26.35 14.03 2.09
CA GLY A 599 26.19 14.72 3.36
C GLY A 599 26.70 13.92 4.55
N ILE A 600 26.23 12.68 4.72
CA ILE A 600 26.61 11.84 5.87
C ILE A 600 28.09 11.40 5.84
N MET A 601 28.70 11.35 4.65
CA MET A 601 30.13 11.02 4.47
C MET A 601 31.06 12.22 4.62
N SER A 602 30.55 13.42 4.83
CA SER A 602 31.37 14.66 4.92
C SER A 602 32.28 14.73 6.15
N ARG A 603 32.36 13.69 6.96
CA ARG A 603 33.19 13.57 8.17
C ARG A 603 32.89 14.61 9.26
N ILE A 604 31.78 15.32 9.15
CA ILE A 604 31.30 16.15 10.25
C ILE A 604 30.57 15.22 11.23
N GLN A 605 31.35 14.46 11.99
CA GLN A 605 30.80 13.82 13.19
C GLN A 605 30.61 14.94 14.23
N ALA A 606 29.44 14.97 14.86
CA ALA A 606 29.34 15.59 16.17
C ALA A 606 30.44 14.95 17.01
N ALA A 607 31.38 15.74 17.52
CA ALA A 607 32.39 15.20 18.42
C ALA A 607 31.66 14.55 19.57
N SER A 608 31.89 13.25 19.82
CA SER A 608 31.33 12.61 21.00
C SER A 608 31.75 13.41 22.25
N PRO A 609 31.01 13.38 23.35
CA PRO A 609 31.46 14.01 24.61
C PRO A 609 32.88 13.57 24.99
N PHE A 610 33.27 12.34 24.62
CA PHE A 610 34.60 11.81 24.81
C PHE A 610 35.67 12.48 23.91
N ASP A 611 35.33 12.79 22.66
CA ASP A 611 36.20 13.51 21.74
C ASP A 611 36.36 14.99 22.12
N LEU A 612 35.32 15.60 22.72
CA LEU A 612 35.40 16.95 23.27
C LEU A 612 36.34 17.04 24.46
N GLN A 613 36.30 16.05 25.38
CA GLN A 613 37.25 15.97 26.50
C GLN A 613 38.70 15.78 26.03
N ASN A 614 38.93 14.92 25.04
CA ASN A 614 40.26 14.70 24.47
C ASN A 614 40.77 15.91 23.70
N ARG A 615 39.92 16.69 23.03
CA ARG A 615 40.30 17.92 22.35
C ARG A 615 40.55 19.07 23.31
N MET A 616 39.84 19.13 24.43
CA MET A 616 40.13 20.10 25.48
C MET A 616 41.45 19.80 26.20
N GLY A 617 41.89 18.53 26.27
CA GLY A 617 43.17 18.11 26.81
C GLY A 617 44.36 18.28 25.83
N GLN A 618 44.10 18.48 24.53
CA GLN A 618 45.14 18.62 23.48
C GLN A 618 45.30 20.04 22.97
N ASN A 619 44.70 21.04 23.57
CA ASN A 619 45.04 22.44 23.32
C ASN A 619 46.37 22.78 24.02
N SER A 620 47.42 22.00 23.76
CA SER A 620 48.77 22.45 23.96
C SER A 620 49.05 23.51 22.86
N TYR A 621 49.34 24.70 23.31
CA TYR A 621 49.87 25.80 22.53
C TYR A 621 50.88 25.28 21.47
N ARG A 622 50.59 25.43 20.19
CA ARG A 622 51.55 25.25 19.12
C ARG A 622 52.06 26.66 18.74
N PRO A 623 53.35 26.93 18.92
CA PRO A 623 53.89 28.20 18.49
C PRO A 623 53.67 28.40 16.97
N ALA A 624 53.30 29.60 16.59
CA ALA A 624 53.05 29.98 15.21
C ALA A 624 54.30 29.84 14.33
N ASP A 625 55.47 29.81 14.94
CA ASP A 625 56.78 29.61 14.32
C ASP A 625 57.59 28.62 15.14
N THR A 626 57.84 27.45 14.55
CA THR A 626 58.61 26.37 15.16
C THR A 626 60.15 26.61 15.07
N THR A 627 60.58 27.63 14.34
CA THR A 627 61.98 27.92 14.12
C THR A 627 62.60 28.79 15.26
N PHE A 628 61.74 29.54 15.99
CA PHE A 628 62.16 30.43 17.06
C PHE A 628 61.75 30.02 18.48
N GLY A 629 61.13 28.92 18.67
CA GLY A 629 60.90 28.37 20.01
C GLY A 629 60.02 29.18 20.97
N TYR A 630 59.09 30.00 20.48
CA TYR A 630 58.14 30.78 21.27
C TYR A 630 56.71 30.27 21.10
#